data_3c834e311d3994f847d2b056d37ac837
#
_entry.id   3c834e311d3994f847d2b056d37ac837
#
_cell.length_a   1.000
_cell.length_b   1.000
_cell.length_c   1.000
_cell.angle_alpha   90.00
_cell.angle_beta   90.00
_cell.angle_gamma   90.00
#
_symmetry.space_group_name_H-M   'P 1'
#
loop_
_entity.id
_entity.type
_entity.pdbx_description
1 polymer ?
#
loop_
_entity_poly.entity_id
_entity_poly.type
_entity_poly.pdbx_seq_one_letter_code
_entity_poly.pdbx_strand_id
1 'polypeptide(L)'
;MKMKNMRYMYSRPTSISFDGRGLFGYTFGPLNQKDVEMYYIEVEKGHDTFMISKKITRTYYILCGSGYFTIANRKYNVSSGMLVEVPPNVEYSYSGKMKLIAFSRPRWFSGNDTHTKWNPDVVGADYPCAADDGSRLARFIRMRIFGKSPIGAYLRLNQLLWNKLPAAYTASAPIRLYGDFLHTLARMRGTRAQAFATFFLRNRPQLELIRRLVERRPLSDKLRVAVLGCSTGVEAYSVAWTIRSARPDLKLMLRAMDISKRAVEVGKRGVYSLATPKLTGTDIFARMTQAEIQELFDRDEDEMAVKSWIKEGINWHVGDVGDSDILDALGPQDIVVANNFLCHMDDLMAEKCLRNIARLVSPYGHLFVSGIDLDIRTKVAADLGWKPLQELLEQMHEGDIGMKAFWPCHYAGVEPLNKRRPDWKLRYAAAFRLIPSGEDLEKLERYDTVGGRALVENESVCVSDAR
;
A
#
# COMPACT_ATOMS: atom_id res chain seq x y z
N MET A 1 16.71 -6.57 47.56
CA MET A 1 16.02 -6.33 46.28
C MET A 1 14.90 -7.37 46.15
N LYS A 2 13.63 -6.95 46.18
CA LYS A 2 12.47 -7.87 46.31
C LYS A 2 12.30 -8.65 45.00
N MET A 3 12.48 -9.97 45.00
CA MET A 3 12.27 -10.93 43.90
C MET A 3 10.78 -11.06 43.45
N LYS A 4 9.88 -10.15 43.85
CA LYS A 4 8.42 -10.31 43.78
C LYS A 4 7.81 -10.22 42.37
N ASN A 5 8.57 -9.89 41.31
CA ASN A 5 8.02 -9.75 39.94
C ASN A 5 8.95 -10.29 38.82
N MET A 6 9.78 -11.28 39.11
CA MET A 6 10.57 -11.96 38.08
C MET A 6 9.71 -12.97 37.32
N ARG A 7 9.65 -12.82 35.98
CA ARG A 7 9.02 -13.78 35.08
C ARG A 7 10.09 -14.75 34.58
N TYR A 8 9.89 -16.04 34.77
CA TYR A 8 10.88 -17.07 34.39
C TYR A 8 10.55 -17.80 33.11
N MET A 9 9.31 -17.66 32.59
CA MET A 9 8.86 -18.34 31.37
C MET A 9 8.21 -17.32 30.43
N TYR A 10 8.55 -17.42 29.15
CA TYR A 10 8.03 -16.59 28.09
C TYR A 10 7.54 -17.48 26.95
N SER A 11 6.28 -17.37 26.56
CA SER A 11 5.75 -18.00 25.36
C SER A 11 5.91 -17.06 24.16
N ARG A 12 5.99 -17.63 22.96
CA ARG A 12 5.95 -16.84 21.74
C ARG A 12 4.63 -16.06 21.68
N PRO A 13 4.64 -14.76 21.39
CA PRO A 13 3.43 -13.98 21.18
C PRO A 13 2.57 -14.57 20.06
N THR A 14 1.27 -14.43 20.16
CA THR A 14 0.31 -14.92 19.15
C THR A 14 0.20 -13.99 17.94
N SER A 15 0.60 -12.72 18.07
CA SER A 15 0.56 -11.73 17.01
C SER A 15 1.96 -11.34 16.54
N ILE A 16 2.11 -11.17 15.21
CA ILE A 16 3.34 -10.67 14.60
C ILE A 16 3.63 -9.27 15.13
N SER A 17 4.88 -9.03 15.55
CA SER A 17 5.33 -7.77 16.12
C SER A 17 5.90 -6.84 15.04
N PHE A 18 6.57 -7.42 14.05
CA PHE A 18 7.15 -6.71 12.90
C PHE A 18 7.22 -7.63 11.69
N ASP A 19 7.20 -7.07 10.50
CA ASP A 19 7.37 -7.77 9.24
C ASP A 19 8.01 -6.88 8.17
N GLY A 20 8.53 -7.52 7.13
CA GLY A 20 9.07 -6.93 5.92
C GLY A 20 8.76 -7.84 4.72
N ARG A 21 9.26 -7.52 3.54
CA ARG A 21 8.96 -8.26 2.30
C ARG A 21 9.41 -9.72 2.30
N GLY A 22 10.37 -10.07 3.11
CA GLY A 22 10.96 -11.42 3.09
C GLY A 22 11.07 -12.07 4.46
N LEU A 23 10.48 -11.47 5.50
CA LEU A 23 10.52 -11.99 6.85
C LEU A 23 9.40 -11.43 7.72
N PHE A 24 9.12 -12.10 8.83
CA PHE A 24 8.28 -11.57 9.90
C PHE A 24 8.77 -12.10 11.26
N GLY A 25 8.41 -11.40 12.32
CA GLY A 25 8.90 -11.78 13.64
C GLY A 25 8.02 -11.37 14.81
N TYR A 26 8.37 -11.94 15.94
CA TYR A 26 7.69 -11.80 17.22
C TYR A 26 8.67 -11.27 18.26
N THR A 27 8.31 -10.19 18.93
CA THR A 27 9.08 -9.65 20.03
C THR A 27 8.57 -10.29 21.31
N PHE A 28 9.44 -10.99 22.06
CA PHE A 28 9.07 -11.48 23.37
C PHE A 28 8.83 -10.31 24.32
N GLY A 29 7.82 -10.45 25.20
CA GLY A 29 7.47 -9.42 26.19
C GLY A 29 8.68 -9.02 27.05
N PRO A 30 8.57 -7.95 27.85
CA PRO A 30 9.73 -7.40 28.53
C PRO A 30 10.45 -8.47 29.35
N LEU A 31 11.73 -8.65 29.00
CA LEU A 31 12.61 -9.56 29.76
C LEU A 31 12.97 -8.93 31.09
N ASN A 32 13.40 -9.77 32.06
CA ASN A 32 13.89 -9.30 33.37
C ASN A 32 15.14 -8.40 33.20
N GLN A 33 15.97 -8.66 32.18
CA GLN A 33 17.07 -7.78 31.77
C GLN A 33 16.49 -6.64 30.92
N LYS A 34 16.52 -5.42 31.44
CA LYS A 34 15.91 -4.25 30.83
C LYS A 34 16.68 -3.73 29.59
N ASP A 35 17.93 -4.13 29.43
CA ASP A 35 18.84 -3.71 28.36
C ASP A 35 18.90 -4.71 27.18
N VAL A 36 18.17 -5.82 27.27
CA VAL A 36 18.11 -6.85 26.22
C VAL A 36 16.69 -7.00 25.69
N GLU A 37 16.56 -7.19 24.39
CA GLU A 37 15.33 -7.56 23.74
C GLU A 37 15.54 -8.81 22.88
N MET A 38 14.56 -9.71 22.87
CA MET A 38 14.63 -10.99 22.17
C MET A 38 13.52 -11.08 21.13
N TYR A 39 13.87 -11.63 19.98
CA TYR A 39 12.96 -11.82 18.84
C TYR A 39 13.02 -13.28 18.36
N TYR A 40 11.88 -13.79 17.94
CA TYR A 40 11.80 -14.97 17.08
C TYR A 40 11.45 -14.49 15.67
N ILE A 41 12.24 -14.86 14.67
CA ILE A 41 12.10 -14.37 13.30
C ILE A 41 11.97 -15.56 12.35
N GLU A 42 10.96 -15.54 11.50
CA GLU A 42 10.80 -16.45 10.38
C GLU A 42 11.19 -15.72 9.10
N VAL A 43 12.20 -16.23 8.42
CA VAL A 43 12.77 -15.69 7.21
C VAL A 43 12.31 -16.55 6.05
N GLU A 44 11.59 -15.95 5.10
CA GLU A 44 11.09 -16.62 3.90
C GLU A 44 12.00 -16.35 2.67
N LYS A 45 12.49 -15.11 2.55
CA LYS A 45 13.45 -14.66 1.53
C LYS A 45 14.67 -13.98 2.15
N GLY A 46 14.47 -13.13 3.15
CA GLY A 46 15.53 -12.39 3.82
C GLY A 46 15.09 -11.02 4.32
N HIS A 47 16.06 -10.24 4.77
CA HIS A 47 15.84 -8.84 5.10
C HIS A 47 15.89 -8.01 3.81
N ASP A 48 14.84 -7.27 3.50
CA ASP A 48 14.65 -6.56 2.23
C ASP A 48 15.62 -5.40 2.01
N THR A 49 16.24 -4.89 3.06
CA THR A 49 17.22 -3.81 2.99
C THR A 49 18.52 -4.19 3.70
N PHE A 50 19.61 -3.52 3.33
CA PHE A 50 20.79 -3.43 4.17
C PHE A 50 20.58 -2.40 5.25
N MET A 51 21.09 -2.66 6.44
CA MET A 51 20.90 -1.79 7.60
C MET A 51 22.18 -1.61 8.39
N ILE A 52 22.25 -0.47 9.09
CA ILE A 52 23.31 -0.15 10.06
C ILE A 52 22.64 0.19 11.39
N SER A 53 22.99 -0.53 12.44
CA SER A 53 22.60 -0.19 13.82
C SER A 53 23.67 0.69 14.45
N LYS A 54 23.34 1.88 14.93
CA LYS A 54 24.31 2.86 15.44
C LYS A 54 24.92 2.47 16.78
N LYS A 55 24.11 1.88 17.67
CA LYS A 55 24.49 1.57 19.06
C LYS A 55 24.19 0.15 19.50
N ILE A 56 23.43 -0.61 18.70
CA ILE A 56 22.95 -1.94 19.06
C ILE A 56 23.85 -2.99 18.45
N THR A 57 24.34 -3.91 19.26
CA THR A 57 24.86 -5.22 18.81
C THR A 57 23.67 -6.15 18.56
N ARG A 58 23.66 -6.79 17.39
CA ARG A 58 22.67 -7.79 17.01
C ARG A 58 23.30 -9.17 17.00
N THR A 59 22.70 -10.09 17.73
CA THR A 59 23.14 -11.49 17.76
C THR A 59 22.00 -12.36 17.23
N TYR A 60 22.31 -13.21 16.28
CA TYR A 60 21.37 -14.12 15.61
C TYR A 60 21.80 -15.57 15.80
N TYR A 61 20.91 -16.40 16.30
CA TYR A 61 21.11 -17.85 16.36
C TYR A 61 20.16 -18.53 15.40
N ILE A 62 20.71 -19.35 14.50
CA ILE A 62 19.95 -20.04 13.45
C ILE A 62 19.36 -21.32 14.03
N LEU A 63 18.05 -21.37 14.22
CA LEU A 63 17.33 -22.52 14.76
C LEU A 63 17.22 -23.65 13.74
N CYS A 64 16.81 -23.29 12.51
CA CYS A 64 16.69 -24.24 11.41
C CYS A 64 16.71 -23.52 10.05
N GLY A 65 17.00 -24.28 9.00
CA GLY A 65 17.14 -23.73 7.64
C GLY A 65 18.55 -23.27 7.35
N SER A 66 18.72 -22.56 6.24
CA SER A 66 20.00 -22.05 5.76
C SER A 66 19.85 -20.78 4.96
N GLY A 67 20.95 -20.07 4.81
CA GLY A 67 21.02 -18.83 4.05
C GLY A 67 22.41 -18.23 4.12
N TYR A 68 22.50 -16.93 4.01
CA TYR A 68 23.75 -16.20 4.24
C TYR A 68 23.50 -14.83 4.83
N PHE A 69 24.49 -14.35 5.57
CA PHE A 69 24.59 -12.97 6.02
C PHE A 69 25.61 -12.25 5.15
N THR A 70 25.26 -11.06 4.68
CA THR A 70 26.21 -10.14 4.07
C THR A 70 26.55 -9.08 5.11
N ILE A 71 27.79 -9.09 5.59
CA ILE A 71 28.29 -8.19 6.66
C ILE A 71 29.52 -7.48 6.12
N ALA A 72 29.56 -6.14 6.16
CA ALA A 72 30.63 -5.32 5.61
C ALA A 72 31.03 -5.76 4.18
N ASN A 73 30.03 -5.98 3.31
CA ASN A 73 30.17 -6.45 1.91
C ASN A 73 30.77 -7.85 1.73
N ARG A 74 30.84 -8.68 2.78
CA ARG A 74 31.28 -10.09 2.67
C ARG A 74 30.11 -11.02 2.95
N LYS A 75 29.93 -12.05 2.13
CA LYS A 75 28.91 -13.10 2.32
C LYS A 75 29.44 -14.22 3.21
N TYR A 76 28.64 -14.60 4.21
CA TYR A 76 28.91 -15.69 5.14
C TYR A 76 27.74 -16.66 5.08
N ASN A 77 27.96 -17.87 4.64
CA ASN A 77 26.95 -18.92 4.65
C ASN A 77 26.63 -19.32 6.09
N VAL A 78 25.34 -19.49 6.37
CA VAL A 78 24.85 -19.88 7.69
C VAL A 78 23.86 -21.03 7.58
N SER A 79 23.88 -21.88 8.60
CA SER A 79 22.95 -23.01 8.74
C SER A 79 22.57 -23.22 10.21
N SER A 80 21.65 -24.13 10.44
CA SER A 80 21.20 -24.48 11.80
C SER A 80 22.37 -24.71 12.77
N GLY A 81 22.28 -24.18 13.98
CA GLY A 81 23.29 -24.25 15.02
C GLY A 81 24.34 -23.13 14.99
N MET A 82 24.39 -22.31 13.92
CA MET A 82 25.34 -21.20 13.84
C MET A 82 24.83 -19.95 14.55
N LEU A 83 25.79 -19.17 15.05
CA LEU A 83 25.56 -17.88 15.69
C LEU A 83 26.27 -16.80 14.87
N VAL A 84 25.58 -15.70 14.61
CA VAL A 84 26.10 -14.52 13.93
C VAL A 84 26.00 -13.32 14.86
N GLU A 85 27.09 -12.60 15.05
CA GLU A 85 27.11 -11.35 15.80
C GLU A 85 27.48 -10.20 14.87
N VAL A 86 26.67 -9.15 14.88
CA VAL A 86 26.89 -7.92 14.10
C VAL A 86 27.06 -6.77 15.10
N PRO A 87 28.28 -6.18 15.16
CA PRO A 87 28.53 -5.05 16.03
C PRO A 87 27.87 -3.76 15.52
N PRO A 88 27.78 -2.71 16.35
CA PRO A 88 27.30 -1.40 15.92
C PRO A 88 28.12 -0.82 14.76
N ASN A 89 27.47 0.02 13.97
CA ASN A 89 28.05 0.75 12.82
C ASN A 89 28.58 -0.14 11.67
N VAL A 90 28.18 -1.39 11.62
CA VAL A 90 28.47 -2.31 10.51
C VAL A 90 27.24 -2.51 9.67
N GLU A 91 27.39 -2.34 8.34
CA GLU A 91 26.32 -2.59 7.38
C GLU A 91 26.13 -4.10 7.21
N TYR A 92 24.88 -4.55 7.29
CA TYR A 92 24.56 -5.95 7.07
C TYR A 92 23.15 -6.16 6.52
N SER A 93 22.94 -7.31 5.93
CA SER A 93 21.65 -7.88 5.59
C SER A 93 21.76 -9.40 5.60
N TYR A 94 20.65 -10.12 5.45
CA TYR A 94 20.66 -11.57 5.32
C TYR A 94 19.57 -12.05 4.36
N SER A 95 19.81 -13.22 3.76
CA SER A 95 18.90 -13.85 2.79
C SER A 95 18.91 -15.36 2.97
N GLY A 96 17.79 -16.00 2.63
CA GLY A 96 17.61 -17.44 2.73
C GLY A 96 16.28 -17.83 3.32
N LYS A 97 16.10 -19.11 3.60
CA LYS A 97 14.90 -19.66 4.24
C LYS A 97 15.29 -20.27 5.58
N MET A 98 15.01 -19.57 6.67
CA MET A 98 15.47 -19.97 8.00
C MET A 98 14.57 -19.42 9.11
N LYS A 99 14.65 -20.06 10.27
CA LYS A 99 14.07 -19.56 11.53
C LYS A 99 15.20 -19.24 12.48
N LEU A 100 15.13 -18.11 13.16
CA LEU A 100 16.20 -17.66 14.02
C LEU A 100 15.67 -16.95 15.26
N ILE A 101 16.49 -16.97 16.30
CA ILE A 101 16.34 -16.11 17.49
C ILE A 101 17.34 -14.98 17.35
N ALA A 102 16.88 -13.74 17.55
CA ALA A 102 17.73 -12.58 17.56
C ALA A 102 17.69 -11.88 18.92
N PHE A 103 18.82 -11.31 19.30
CA PHE A 103 18.97 -10.48 20.48
C PHE A 103 19.48 -9.11 20.08
N SER A 104 18.93 -8.08 20.72
CA SER A 104 19.41 -6.69 20.61
C SER A 104 19.95 -6.25 21.96
N ARG A 105 21.17 -5.73 21.97
CA ARG A 105 21.79 -5.11 23.14
C ARG A 105 22.53 -3.82 22.77
N PRO A 106 22.16 -2.67 23.34
CA PRO A 106 21.00 -2.41 24.19
C PRO A 106 19.67 -2.73 23.46
N ARG A 107 18.56 -2.66 24.21
CA ARG A 107 17.21 -2.79 23.66
C ARG A 107 16.99 -1.81 22.51
N TRP A 108 16.21 -2.22 21.51
CA TRP A 108 15.90 -1.38 20.36
C TRP A 108 15.19 -0.08 20.77
N PHE A 109 15.55 1.01 20.11
CA PHE A 109 14.93 2.32 20.23
C PHE A 109 14.83 3.02 18.86
N SER A 110 13.84 3.88 18.71
CA SER A 110 13.61 4.59 17.47
C SER A 110 14.80 5.45 17.04
N GLY A 111 15.14 5.40 15.74
CA GLY A 111 16.27 6.15 15.16
C GLY A 111 17.65 5.52 15.34
N ASN A 112 17.73 4.31 15.93
CA ASN A 112 18.97 3.56 16.02
C ASN A 112 19.40 2.98 14.68
N ASP A 113 18.45 2.41 13.94
CA ASP A 113 18.74 1.74 12.67
C ASP A 113 18.61 2.70 11.49
N THR A 114 19.49 2.55 10.51
CA THR A 114 19.48 3.26 9.24
C THR A 114 19.47 2.23 8.12
N HIS A 115 18.46 2.27 7.26
CA HIS A 115 18.40 1.48 6.03
C HIS A 115 19.22 2.18 4.95
N THR A 116 20.11 1.46 4.30
CA THR A 116 21.11 2.03 3.38
C THR A 116 20.78 1.77 1.92
N LYS A 117 20.45 0.53 1.57
CA LYS A 117 20.11 0.10 0.21
C LYS A 117 19.19 -1.11 0.25
N TRP A 118 18.49 -1.38 -0.85
CA TRP A 118 17.72 -2.61 -1.01
C TRP A 118 18.64 -3.82 -1.12
N ASN A 119 18.16 -4.98 -0.64
CA ASN A 119 18.83 -6.25 -0.80
C ASN A 119 18.33 -6.94 -2.08
N PRO A 120 19.11 -6.96 -3.17
CA PRO A 120 18.66 -7.51 -4.45
C PRO A 120 18.33 -9.00 -4.37
N ASP A 121 18.92 -9.74 -3.44
CA ASP A 121 18.64 -11.17 -3.24
C ASP A 121 17.25 -11.43 -2.64
N VAL A 122 16.58 -10.37 -2.12
CA VAL A 122 15.23 -10.46 -1.54
C VAL A 122 14.19 -9.79 -2.42
N VAL A 123 14.50 -8.59 -2.94
CA VAL A 123 13.54 -7.80 -3.72
C VAL A 123 13.68 -7.98 -5.23
N GLY A 124 14.70 -8.70 -5.71
CA GLY A 124 15.03 -8.88 -7.12
C GLY A 124 16.06 -7.87 -7.63
N ALA A 125 16.84 -8.29 -8.63
CA ALA A 125 17.91 -7.46 -9.19
C ALA A 125 17.39 -6.22 -9.92
N ASP A 126 16.18 -6.28 -10.47
CA ASP A 126 15.51 -5.18 -11.17
C ASP A 126 14.82 -4.19 -10.22
N TYR A 127 14.86 -4.47 -8.92
CA TYR A 127 14.31 -3.53 -7.94
C TYR A 127 15.24 -2.32 -7.88
N PRO A 128 14.76 -1.09 -8.13
CA PRO A 128 15.63 0.07 -8.12
C PRO A 128 16.32 0.13 -6.77
N CYS A 129 17.66 0.16 -6.82
CA CYS A 129 18.45 0.41 -5.61
C CYS A 129 17.88 1.67 -4.96
N ALA A 130 17.53 1.59 -3.67
CA ALA A 130 16.92 2.71 -2.98
C ALA A 130 17.69 3.96 -3.31
N ALA A 131 17.04 4.78 -3.99
CA ALA A 131 17.10 6.22 -4.10
C ALA A 131 18.32 6.93 -3.51
N ASP A 132 19.49 6.46 -3.81
CA ASP A 132 20.55 7.37 -4.08
C ASP A 132 20.56 7.53 -5.61
N ASP A 133 19.68 8.42 -6.11
CA ASP A 133 19.71 8.82 -7.51
C ASP A 133 21.02 9.54 -7.84
N GLY A 134 22.00 9.47 -6.94
CA GLY A 134 23.38 9.97 -7.07
C GLY A 134 23.47 11.43 -7.48
N SER A 135 22.34 12.07 -7.76
CA SER A 135 22.32 13.45 -8.22
C SER A 135 22.81 14.37 -7.12
N ARG A 136 23.72 15.29 -7.48
CA ARG A 136 24.19 16.32 -6.55
C ARG A 136 23.01 17.10 -5.95
N LEU A 137 21.94 17.25 -6.72
CA LEU A 137 20.72 17.94 -6.31
C LEU A 137 19.96 17.15 -5.23
N ALA A 138 19.75 15.85 -5.38
CA ALA A 138 19.07 15.03 -4.38
C ALA A 138 19.84 14.98 -3.06
N ARG A 139 21.16 14.84 -3.13
CA ARG A 139 22.04 14.94 -1.96
C ARG A 139 21.93 16.29 -1.26
N PHE A 140 21.90 17.39 -2.01
CA PHE A 140 21.71 18.74 -1.46
C PHE A 140 20.34 18.89 -0.78
N ILE A 141 19.26 18.41 -1.43
CA ILE A 141 17.91 18.49 -0.89
C ILE A 141 17.76 17.69 0.41
N ARG A 142 18.45 16.55 0.53
CA ARG A 142 18.45 15.70 1.73
C ARG A 142 19.47 16.06 2.79
N MET A 143 20.34 17.04 2.51
CA MET A 143 21.39 17.48 3.42
C MET A 143 20.83 17.90 4.79
N ARG A 144 21.56 17.55 5.85
CA ARG A 144 21.26 17.99 7.22
C ARG A 144 22.44 18.79 7.77
N ILE A 145 22.14 19.99 8.27
CA ILE A 145 23.09 20.87 8.96
C ILE A 145 22.71 20.85 10.44
N PHE A 146 23.62 20.45 11.31
CA PHE A 146 23.35 20.24 12.75
C PHE A 146 22.10 19.38 13.03
N GLY A 147 21.90 18.31 12.25
CA GLY A 147 20.75 17.41 12.39
C GLY A 147 19.42 17.95 11.82
N LYS A 148 19.36 19.22 11.40
CA LYS A 148 18.16 19.86 10.83
C LYS A 148 18.27 19.94 9.30
N SER A 149 17.16 19.73 8.60
CA SER A 149 17.11 19.89 7.14
C SER A 149 16.68 21.31 6.77
N PRO A 150 17.54 22.09 6.09
CA PRO A 150 17.18 23.44 5.64
C PRO A 150 15.97 23.43 4.70
N ILE A 151 15.95 22.51 3.73
CA ILE A 151 14.80 22.35 2.81
C ILE A 151 13.53 21.95 3.58
N GLY A 152 13.66 21.11 4.62
CA GLY A 152 12.51 20.77 5.48
C GLY A 152 11.98 21.95 6.28
N ALA A 153 12.82 22.85 6.71
CA ALA A 153 12.40 24.10 7.37
C ALA A 153 11.73 25.04 6.36
N TYR A 154 12.30 25.17 5.16
CA TYR A 154 11.75 25.95 4.07
C TYR A 154 10.35 25.45 3.66
N LEU A 155 10.15 24.15 3.45
CA LEU A 155 8.85 23.57 3.13
C LEU A 155 7.82 23.79 4.25
N ARG A 156 8.20 23.65 5.54
CA ARG A 156 7.29 23.94 6.67
C ARG A 156 6.86 25.38 6.70
N LEU A 157 7.78 26.33 6.49
CA LEU A 157 7.46 27.76 6.44
C LEU A 157 6.48 28.06 5.29
N ASN A 158 6.78 27.50 4.10
CA ASN A 158 5.90 27.68 2.94
C ASN A 158 4.52 27.06 3.17
N GLN A 159 4.40 25.91 3.85
CA GLN A 159 3.11 25.32 4.20
C GLN A 159 2.28 26.26 5.10
N LEU A 160 2.91 26.88 6.08
CA LEU A 160 2.24 27.85 6.96
C LEU A 160 1.73 29.08 6.19
N LEU A 161 2.54 29.57 5.23
CA LEU A 161 2.15 30.68 4.35
C LEU A 161 1.05 30.25 3.38
N TRP A 162 1.18 29.08 2.76
CA TRP A 162 0.23 28.54 1.81
C TRP A 162 -1.17 28.38 2.41
N ASN A 163 -1.25 27.88 3.62
CA ASN A 163 -2.52 27.68 4.32
C ASN A 163 -3.26 28.99 4.67
N LYS A 164 -2.54 30.12 4.61
CA LYS A 164 -3.12 31.46 4.83
C LYS A 164 -3.55 32.16 3.54
N LEU A 165 -3.15 31.63 2.37
CA LEU A 165 -3.49 32.24 1.08
C LEU A 165 -4.96 31.96 0.73
N PRO A 166 -5.73 32.97 0.31
CA PRO A 166 -7.07 32.74 -0.23
C PRO A 166 -7.04 31.82 -1.47
N ALA A 167 -8.07 31.00 -1.65
CA ALA A 167 -8.17 30.05 -2.76
C ALA A 167 -8.02 30.71 -4.15
N ALA A 168 -8.50 31.94 -4.31
CA ALA A 168 -8.34 32.69 -5.56
C ALA A 168 -6.87 32.93 -5.92
N TYR A 169 -6.01 33.18 -4.94
CA TYR A 169 -4.58 33.39 -5.18
C TYR A 169 -3.86 32.07 -5.49
N THR A 170 -4.16 30.99 -4.75
CA THR A 170 -3.55 29.68 -4.99
C THR A 170 -3.97 29.09 -6.35
N ALA A 171 -5.08 29.53 -6.92
CA ALA A 171 -5.53 29.18 -8.27
C ALA A 171 -4.84 29.97 -9.39
N SER A 172 -4.13 31.07 -9.08
CA SER A 172 -3.44 31.89 -10.08
C SER A 172 -2.22 31.13 -10.66
N ALA A 173 -1.95 31.32 -11.96
CA ALA A 173 -0.91 30.58 -12.66
C ALA A 173 0.50 30.68 -12.01
N PRO A 174 1.00 31.88 -11.61
CA PRO A 174 2.32 31.99 -11.02
C PRO A 174 2.43 31.31 -9.64
N ILE A 175 1.40 31.45 -8.81
CA ILE A 175 1.39 30.82 -7.47
C ILE A 175 1.28 29.29 -7.60
N ARG A 176 0.51 28.83 -8.57
CA ARG A 176 0.40 27.40 -8.86
C ARG A 176 1.73 26.80 -9.33
N LEU A 177 2.44 27.47 -10.24
CA LEU A 177 3.77 27.05 -10.68
C LEU A 177 4.76 26.98 -9.53
N TYR A 178 4.68 27.94 -8.61
CA TYR A 178 5.47 27.90 -7.38
C TYR A 178 5.06 26.71 -6.46
N GLY A 179 3.76 26.41 -6.37
CA GLY A 179 3.27 25.22 -5.67
C GLY A 179 3.81 23.90 -6.27
N ASP A 180 3.81 23.78 -7.59
CA ASP A 180 4.36 22.62 -8.29
C ASP A 180 5.87 22.46 -8.02
N PHE A 181 6.63 23.57 -7.97
CA PHE A 181 8.03 23.56 -7.56
C PHE A 181 8.21 23.08 -6.13
N LEU A 182 7.43 23.60 -5.17
CA LEU A 182 7.47 23.16 -3.77
C LEU A 182 7.12 21.67 -3.64
N HIS A 183 6.13 21.21 -4.40
CA HIS A 183 5.72 19.80 -4.39
C HIS A 183 6.83 18.89 -4.92
N THR A 184 7.50 19.30 -5.99
CA THR A 184 8.68 18.59 -6.52
C THR A 184 9.78 18.46 -5.46
N LEU A 185 10.09 19.54 -4.73
CA LEU A 185 11.05 19.49 -3.61
C LEU A 185 10.59 18.56 -2.49
N ALA A 186 9.30 18.59 -2.15
CA ALA A 186 8.72 17.72 -1.13
C ALA A 186 8.84 16.24 -1.52
N ARG A 187 8.59 15.90 -2.79
CA ARG A 187 8.73 14.55 -3.34
C ARG A 187 10.18 14.06 -3.31
N MET A 188 11.13 14.87 -3.79
CA MET A 188 12.56 14.52 -3.80
C MET A 188 13.13 14.35 -2.39
N ARG A 189 12.58 15.06 -1.40
CA ARG A 189 13.01 14.99 0.00
C ARG A 189 12.38 13.85 0.76
N GLY A 190 11.15 13.47 0.41
CA GLY A 190 10.33 12.54 1.18
C GLY A 190 11.02 11.19 1.37
N THR A 191 11.20 10.76 2.62
CA THR A 191 11.44 9.35 2.92
C THR A 191 10.10 8.65 2.77
N ARG A 192 9.92 7.92 1.68
CA ARG A 192 8.67 7.22 1.35
C ARG A 192 8.57 5.94 2.17
N ALA A 193 8.40 6.09 3.49
CA ALA A 193 8.22 4.97 4.39
C ALA A 193 6.83 4.38 4.23
N GLN A 194 6.75 3.06 4.28
CA GLN A 194 5.48 2.34 4.31
C GLN A 194 4.62 2.85 5.47
N ALA A 195 3.37 3.18 5.20
CA ALA A 195 2.40 3.65 6.19
C ALA A 195 1.12 2.81 6.10
N PHE A 196 0.58 2.44 7.25
CA PHE A 196 -0.67 1.67 7.34
C PHE A 196 -1.89 2.54 7.65
N ALA A 197 -1.76 3.86 7.56
CA ALA A 197 -2.86 4.78 7.81
C ALA A 197 -4.02 4.54 6.83
N THR A 198 -5.17 4.17 7.38
CA THR A 198 -6.37 3.82 6.61
C THR A 198 -7.62 4.25 7.37
N PHE A 199 -8.74 4.38 6.65
CA PHE A 199 -10.04 4.76 7.21
C PHE A 199 -11.14 3.95 6.53
N PHE A 200 -12.14 3.51 7.28
CA PHE A 200 -13.38 3.01 6.67
C PHE A 200 -14.02 4.13 5.84
N LEU A 201 -14.57 3.76 4.68
CA LEU A 201 -15.26 4.65 3.75
C LEU A 201 -14.43 5.88 3.34
N ARG A 202 -13.10 5.70 3.17
CA ARG A 202 -12.11 6.77 2.99
C ARG A 202 -12.45 7.72 1.85
N ASN A 203 -12.84 7.21 0.68
CA ASN A 203 -13.23 7.98 -0.48
C ASN A 203 -14.67 7.61 -0.89
N ARG A 204 -15.65 8.29 -0.29
CA ARG A 204 -17.08 8.01 -0.53
C ARG A 204 -17.49 8.15 -2.00
N PRO A 205 -17.04 9.16 -2.77
CA PRO A 205 -17.34 9.24 -4.20
C PRO A 205 -16.82 8.04 -4.99
N GLN A 206 -15.67 7.47 -4.62
CA GLN A 206 -15.15 6.25 -5.24
C GLN A 206 -16.03 5.04 -4.96
N LEU A 207 -16.45 4.86 -3.71
CA LEU A 207 -17.38 3.78 -3.32
C LEU A 207 -18.72 3.94 -4.02
N GLU A 208 -19.22 5.17 -4.14
CA GLU A 208 -20.45 5.48 -4.89
C GLU A 208 -20.32 5.12 -6.37
N LEU A 209 -19.16 5.41 -7.01
CA LEU A 209 -18.94 4.98 -8.39
C LEU A 209 -18.89 3.45 -8.51
N ILE A 210 -18.23 2.76 -7.58
CA ILE A 210 -18.25 1.29 -7.53
C ILE A 210 -19.68 0.77 -7.42
N ARG A 211 -20.50 1.35 -6.53
CA ARG A 211 -21.92 1.01 -6.38
C ARG A 211 -22.68 1.13 -7.70
N ARG A 212 -22.54 2.26 -8.40
CA ARG A 212 -23.20 2.49 -9.70
C ARG A 212 -22.74 1.52 -10.78
N LEU A 213 -21.46 1.17 -10.80
CA LEU A 213 -20.93 0.21 -11.76
C LEU A 213 -21.50 -1.19 -11.53
N VAL A 214 -21.61 -1.62 -10.28
CA VAL A 214 -22.17 -2.95 -9.99
C VAL A 214 -23.69 -3.01 -10.16
N GLU A 215 -24.42 -1.93 -9.93
CA GLU A 215 -25.85 -1.83 -10.18
C GLU A 215 -26.22 -2.01 -11.66
N ARG A 216 -25.30 -1.66 -12.56
CA ARG A 216 -25.50 -1.83 -14.02
C ARG A 216 -25.22 -3.27 -14.50
N ARG A 217 -24.72 -4.17 -13.63
CA ARG A 217 -24.40 -5.56 -14.03
C ARG A 217 -25.66 -6.42 -14.10
N PRO A 218 -25.66 -7.49 -14.91
CA PRO A 218 -26.74 -8.47 -14.95
C PRO A 218 -27.03 -9.09 -13.57
N LEU A 219 -28.21 -9.62 -13.37
CA LEU A 219 -28.60 -10.31 -12.15
C LEU A 219 -27.79 -11.60 -11.96
N SER A 220 -27.46 -11.92 -10.71
CA SER A 220 -26.76 -13.15 -10.31
C SER A 220 -25.39 -13.37 -10.99
N ASP A 221 -24.76 -12.31 -11.50
CA ASP A 221 -23.46 -12.37 -12.13
C ASP A 221 -22.34 -12.61 -11.09
N LYS A 222 -21.21 -13.11 -11.58
CA LYS A 222 -19.97 -13.21 -10.79
C LYS A 222 -19.19 -11.93 -10.91
N LEU A 223 -18.76 -11.40 -9.77
CA LEU A 223 -17.95 -10.18 -9.72
C LEU A 223 -16.61 -10.49 -9.04
N ARG A 224 -15.53 -10.31 -9.78
CA ARG A 224 -14.15 -10.46 -9.29
C ARG A 224 -13.57 -9.10 -8.98
N VAL A 225 -13.17 -8.90 -7.74
CA VAL A 225 -12.61 -7.64 -7.26
C VAL A 225 -11.26 -7.89 -6.59
N ALA A 226 -10.25 -7.10 -6.93
CA ALA A 226 -8.99 -7.07 -6.18
C ALA A 226 -8.84 -5.73 -5.45
N VAL A 227 -8.45 -5.78 -4.18
CA VAL A 227 -8.04 -4.62 -3.38
C VAL A 227 -6.58 -4.81 -3.02
N LEU A 228 -5.71 -4.00 -3.63
CA LEU A 228 -4.27 -4.08 -3.51
C LEU A 228 -3.76 -3.02 -2.53
N GLY A 229 -2.76 -3.37 -1.69
CA GLY A 229 -2.34 -2.52 -0.59
C GLY A 229 -3.45 -2.36 0.46
N CYS A 230 -4.16 -3.47 0.75
CA CYS A 230 -5.37 -3.45 1.59
C CYS A 230 -5.10 -3.11 3.06
N SER A 231 -3.84 -3.00 3.48
CA SER A 231 -3.46 -2.73 4.87
C SER A 231 -4.16 -3.69 5.84
N THR A 232 -4.75 -3.18 6.91
CA THR A 232 -5.52 -3.96 7.89
C THR A 232 -6.92 -4.34 7.41
N GLY A 233 -7.19 -4.31 6.10
CA GLY A 233 -8.45 -4.77 5.50
C GLY A 233 -9.59 -3.77 5.46
N VAL A 234 -9.38 -2.59 6.02
CA VAL A 234 -10.42 -1.54 6.14
C VAL A 234 -11.02 -1.15 4.80
N GLU A 235 -10.18 -0.99 3.75
CA GLU A 235 -10.65 -0.68 2.40
C GLU A 235 -11.35 -1.88 1.75
N ALA A 236 -10.83 -3.09 1.94
CA ALA A 236 -11.46 -4.30 1.41
C ALA A 236 -12.88 -4.49 1.97
N TYR A 237 -13.07 -4.26 3.26
CA TYR A 237 -14.40 -4.31 3.88
C TYR A 237 -15.31 -3.18 3.43
N SER A 238 -14.78 -1.97 3.23
CA SER A 238 -15.56 -0.84 2.69
C SER A 238 -16.09 -1.15 1.29
N VAL A 239 -15.25 -1.74 0.43
CA VAL A 239 -15.64 -2.16 -0.92
C VAL A 239 -16.64 -3.31 -0.87
N ALA A 240 -16.40 -4.34 -0.04
CA ALA A 240 -17.30 -5.49 0.11
C ALA A 240 -18.67 -5.05 0.59
N TRP A 241 -18.73 -4.21 1.64
CA TRP A 241 -19.99 -3.64 2.15
C TRP A 241 -20.73 -2.87 1.06
N THR A 242 -20.05 -1.96 0.35
CA THR A 242 -20.65 -1.16 -0.73
C THR A 242 -21.30 -2.04 -1.81
N ILE A 243 -20.59 -3.09 -2.24
CA ILE A 243 -21.10 -3.99 -3.29
C ILE A 243 -22.27 -4.82 -2.78
N ARG A 244 -22.15 -5.42 -1.61
CA ARG A 244 -23.17 -6.33 -1.06
C ARG A 244 -24.44 -5.61 -0.63
N SER A 245 -24.32 -4.39 -0.10
CA SER A 245 -25.49 -3.56 0.22
C SER A 245 -26.26 -3.15 -1.04
N ALA A 246 -25.55 -2.88 -2.14
CA ALA A 246 -26.21 -2.50 -3.40
C ALA A 246 -26.75 -3.71 -4.18
N ARG A 247 -26.01 -4.82 -4.19
CA ARG A 247 -26.28 -5.99 -5.03
C ARG A 247 -26.00 -7.29 -4.26
N PRO A 248 -26.88 -7.67 -3.33
CA PRO A 248 -26.75 -8.91 -2.55
C PRO A 248 -26.85 -10.19 -3.42
N ASP A 249 -27.42 -10.08 -4.62
CA ASP A 249 -27.52 -11.16 -5.59
C ASP A 249 -26.19 -11.50 -6.29
N LEU A 250 -25.22 -10.59 -6.34
CA LEU A 250 -23.94 -10.82 -7.00
C LEU A 250 -23.07 -11.81 -6.21
N LYS A 251 -22.49 -12.76 -6.91
CA LYS A 251 -21.48 -13.65 -6.34
C LYS A 251 -20.13 -12.91 -6.27
N LEU A 252 -19.92 -12.16 -5.21
CA LEU A 252 -18.68 -11.42 -4.99
C LEU A 252 -17.51 -12.36 -4.64
N MET A 253 -16.43 -12.26 -5.40
CA MET A 253 -15.11 -12.86 -5.14
C MET A 253 -14.10 -11.72 -4.96
N LEU A 254 -13.82 -11.34 -3.71
CA LEU A 254 -12.90 -10.27 -3.40
C LEU A 254 -11.54 -10.83 -2.98
N ARG A 255 -10.47 -10.37 -3.61
CA ARG A 255 -9.08 -10.68 -3.27
C ARG A 255 -8.43 -9.45 -2.64
N ALA A 256 -8.13 -9.55 -1.35
CA ALA A 256 -7.45 -8.51 -0.60
C ALA A 256 -5.97 -8.87 -0.46
N MET A 257 -5.07 -8.00 -0.91
CA MET A 257 -3.62 -8.25 -0.89
C MET A 257 -2.87 -7.09 -0.24
N ASP A 258 -1.92 -7.43 0.62
CA ASP A 258 -0.94 -6.49 1.15
C ASP A 258 0.43 -7.18 1.27
N ILE A 259 1.50 -6.39 1.23
CA ILE A 259 2.85 -6.89 1.42
C ILE A 259 3.13 -7.27 2.88
N SER A 260 2.42 -6.64 3.82
CA SER A 260 2.55 -6.88 5.26
C SER A 260 1.68 -8.06 5.70
N LYS A 261 2.33 -9.16 6.07
CA LYS A 261 1.67 -10.33 6.65
C LYS A 261 0.88 -9.97 7.91
N ARG A 262 1.46 -9.08 8.74
CA ARG A 262 0.83 -8.59 9.97
C ARG A 262 -0.46 -7.84 9.68
N ALA A 263 -0.46 -6.97 8.68
CA ALA A 263 -1.65 -6.22 8.29
C ALA A 263 -2.74 -7.16 7.74
N VAL A 264 -2.36 -8.10 6.88
CA VAL A 264 -3.27 -9.13 6.33
C VAL A 264 -3.90 -9.98 7.44
N GLU A 265 -3.14 -10.38 8.48
CA GLU A 265 -3.69 -11.13 9.61
C GLU A 265 -4.71 -10.33 10.41
N VAL A 266 -4.49 -9.02 10.60
CA VAL A 266 -5.49 -8.13 11.22
C VAL A 266 -6.74 -8.05 10.34
N GLY A 267 -6.57 -7.82 9.04
CA GLY A 267 -7.66 -7.79 8.07
C GLY A 267 -8.47 -9.09 8.08
N LYS A 268 -7.80 -10.23 8.00
CA LYS A 268 -8.46 -11.54 7.99
C LYS A 268 -9.32 -11.81 9.25
N ARG A 269 -8.88 -11.36 10.41
CA ARG A 269 -9.68 -11.44 11.65
C ARG A 269 -10.91 -10.55 11.55
N GLY A 270 -10.76 -9.35 11.02
CA GLY A 270 -11.83 -8.37 10.89
C GLY A 270 -12.38 -7.91 12.23
N VAL A 271 -11.51 -7.79 13.24
CA VAL A 271 -11.82 -7.29 14.58
C VAL A 271 -10.91 -6.12 14.88
N TYR A 272 -11.50 -5.00 15.27
CA TYR A 272 -10.80 -3.73 15.48
C TYR A 272 -11.16 -3.15 16.85
N SER A 273 -10.15 -2.61 17.54
CA SER A 273 -10.37 -1.90 18.80
C SER A 273 -10.87 -0.48 18.54
N LEU A 274 -11.76 0.02 19.41
CA LEU A 274 -12.19 1.42 19.42
C LEU A 274 -11.05 2.37 19.84
N ALA A 275 -10.04 1.88 20.56
CA ALA A 275 -8.81 2.64 20.78
C ALA A 275 -8.01 2.74 19.48
N THR A 276 -7.33 3.90 19.28
CA THR A 276 -6.49 4.11 18.09
C THR A 276 -5.49 2.95 17.90
N PRO A 277 -5.58 2.19 16.80
CA PRO A 277 -4.75 1.02 16.61
C PRO A 277 -3.28 1.40 16.47
N LYS A 278 -2.38 0.72 17.18
CA LYS A 278 -0.93 0.97 17.13
C LYS A 278 -0.33 0.80 15.72
N LEU A 279 -0.93 -0.06 14.90
CA LEU A 279 -0.44 -0.35 13.56
C LEU A 279 -0.78 0.76 12.56
N THR A 280 -2.01 1.28 12.59
CA THR A 280 -2.46 2.32 11.67
C THR A 280 -2.11 3.73 12.16
N GLY A 281 -2.01 3.92 13.47
CA GLY A 281 -1.77 5.23 14.10
C GLY A 281 -2.89 6.25 13.86
N THR A 282 -4.05 5.80 13.35
CA THR A 282 -5.21 6.64 13.01
C THR A 282 -6.48 6.02 13.57
N ASP A 283 -7.45 6.85 13.91
CA ASP A 283 -8.81 6.39 14.19
C ASP A 283 -9.47 5.96 12.87
N ILE A 284 -9.53 4.65 12.64
CA ILE A 284 -10.05 4.06 11.40
C ILE A 284 -11.55 4.31 11.21
N PHE A 285 -12.30 4.63 12.27
CA PHE A 285 -13.74 4.90 12.26
C PHE A 285 -14.10 6.37 12.06
N ALA A 286 -13.11 7.28 12.09
CA ALA A 286 -13.31 8.74 12.07
C ALA A 286 -14.19 9.27 10.92
N ARG A 287 -14.39 8.49 9.86
CA ARG A 287 -15.20 8.88 8.68
C ARG A 287 -16.56 8.20 8.61
N MET A 288 -16.94 7.43 9.62
CA MET A 288 -18.19 6.68 9.67
C MET A 288 -19.25 7.40 10.52
N THR A 289 -20.49 7.27 10.10
CA THR A 289 -21.64 7.61 10.92
C THR A 289 -21.98 6.45 11.88
N GLN A 290 -22.75 6.72 12.92
CA GLN A 290 -23.19 5.69 13.86
C GLN A 290 -24.06 4.60 13.18
N ALA A 291 -24.89 4.98 12.20
CA ALA A 291 -25.68 4.04 11.43
C ALA A 291 -24.81 3.07 10.62
N GLU A 292 -23.78 3.59 9.94
CA GLU A 292 -22.82 2.77 9.20
C GLU A 292 -22.02 1.84 10.12
N ILE A 293 -21.63 2.32 11.30
CA ILE A 293 -20.96 1.47 12.30
C ILE A 293 -21.87 0.32 12.71
N GLN A 294 -23.15 0.58 13.01
CA GLN A 294 -24.14 -0.46 13.37
C GLN A 294 -24.43 -1.43 12.22
N GLU A 295 -24.34 -0.95 10.98
CA GLU A 295 -24.56 -1.80 9.80
C GLU A 295 -23.36 -2.69 9.50
N LEU A 296 -22.13 -2.18 9.64
CA LEU A 296 -20.92 -2.93 9.30
C LEU A 296 -20.43 -3.85 10.42
N PHE A 297 -20.67 -3.52 11.67
CA PHE A 297 -20.04 -4.19 12.82
C PHE A 297 -21.04 -4.75 13.84
N ASP A 298 -20.61 -5.82 14.47
CA ASP A 298 -21.10 -6.27 15.75
C ASP A 298 -20.13 -5.74 16.82
N ARG A 299 -20.69 -5.12 17.88
CA ARG A 299 -19.88 -4.52 18.96
C ARG A 299 -19.83 -5.49 20.14
N ASP A 300 -18.61 -5.71 20.64
CA ASP A 300 -18.36 -6.45 21.87
C ASP A 300 -17.40 -5.63 22.74
N GLU A 301 -17.91 -5.02 23.81
CA GLU A 301 -17.16 -4.09 24.71
C GLU A 301 -16.41 -3.03 23.91
N ASP A 302 -15.07 -3.13 23.86
CA ASP A 302 -14.17 -2.22 23.16
C ASP A 302 -13.75 -2.72 21.76
N GLU A 303 -14.30 -3.83 21.31
CA GLU A 303 -14.00 -4.43 20.01
C GLU A 303 -15.18 -4.28 19.03
N MET A 304 -14.83 -4.08 17.77
CA MET A 304 -15.74 -3.96 16.63
C MET A 304 -15.43 -5.08 15.64
N ALA A 305 -16.28 -6.09 15.58
CA ALA A 305 -16.15 -7.21 14.65
C ALA A 305 -16.94 -6.95 13.38
N VAL A 306 -16.30 -7.01 12.21
CA VAL A 306 -16.98 -6.91 10.92
C VAL A 306 -17.99 -8.06 10.79
N LYS A 307 -19.22 -7.74 10.42
CA LYS A 307 -20.30 -8.73 10.27
C LYS A 307 -19.95 -9.83 9.27
N SER A 308 -20.38 -11.04 9.55
CA SER A 308 -20.05 -12.25 8.78
C SER A 308 -20.43 -12.13 7.29
N TRP A 309 -21.58 -11.54 6.97
CA TRP A 309 -22.05 -11.38 5.61
C TRP A 309 -21.16 -10.45 4.75
N ILE A 310 -20.43 -9.51 5.39
CA ILE A 310 -19.45 -8.65 4.70
C ILE A 310 -18.14 -9.42 4.47
N LYS A 311 -17.74 -10.30 5.39
CA LYS A 311 -16.50 -11.08 5.34
C LYS A 311 -16.54 -12.22 4.33
N GLU A 312 -17.71 -12.69 3.98
CA GLU A 312 -17.91 -13.82 3.06
C GLU A 312 -17.17 -13.58 1.71
N GLY A 313 -16.59 -14.63 1.12
CA GLY A 313 -15.93 -14.56 -0.20
C GLY A 313 -14.71 -13.63 -0.30
N ILE A 314 -14.17 -13.12 0.82
CA ILE A 314 -12.90 -12.39 0.82
C ILE A 314 -11.74 -13.36 1.01
N ASN A 315 -10.85 -13.40 0.02
CA ASN A 315 -9.62 -14.18 0.04
C ASN A 315 -8.44 -13.25 0.32
N TRP A 316 -7.65 -13.59 1.33
CA TRP A 316 -6.55 -12.77 1.82
C TRP A 316 -5.21 -13.31 1.32
N HIS A 317 -4.38 -12.43 0.75
CA HIS A 317 -3.09 -12.75 0.18
C HIS A 317 -2.00 -11.86 0.77
N VAL A 318 -0.84 -12.46 1.04
CA VAL A 318 0.40 -11.70 1.31
C VAL A 318 1.19 -11.67 0.02
N GLY A 319 1.50 -10.50 -0.50
CA GLY A 319 2.21 -10.39 -1.78
C GLY A 319 2.66 -8.97 -2.11
N ASP A 320 3.61 -8.88 -3.04
CA ASP A 320 4.15 -7.63 -3.56
C ASP A 320 3.61 -7.39 -4.98
N VAL A 321 3.01 -6.23 -5.22
CA VAL A 321 2.54 -5.82 -6.57
C VAL A 321 3.68 -5.61 -7.58
N GLY A 322 4.93 -5.55 -7.11
CA GLY A 322 6.12 -5.56 -7.96
C GLY A 322 6.46 -6.95 -8.51
N ASP A 323 5.88 -8.01 -7.93
CA ASP A 323 6.08 -9.41 -8.33
C ASP A 323 4.99 -9.83 -9.32
N SER A 324 5.37 -10.07 -10.57
CA SER A 324 4.44 -10.47 -11.63
C SER A 324 3.78 -11.82 -11.36
N ASP A 325 4.50 -12.77 -10.74
CA ASP A 325 4.00 -14.14 -10.53
C ASP A 325 2.82 -14.15 -9.55
N ILE A 326 2.86 -13.27 -8.53
CA ILE A 326 1.76 -13.11 -7.59
C ILE A 326 0.53 -12.53 -8.29
N LEU A 327 0.72 -11.57 -9.18
CA LEU A 327 -0.37 -10.96 -9.94
C LEU A 327 -1.00 -11.97 -10.91
N ASP A 328 -0.17 -12.79 -11.57
CA ASP A 328 -0.65 -13.85 -12.46
C ASP A 328 -1.46 -14.91 -11.68
N ALA A 329 -1.07 -15.23 -10.44
CA ALA A 329 -1.81 -16.12 -9.55
C ALA A 329 -3.18 -15.56 -9.10
N LEU A 330 -3.33 -14.23 -9.00
CA LEU A 330 -4.63 -13.62 -8.74
C LEU A 330 -5.57 -13.72 -9.94
N GLY A 331 -5.04 -13.76 -11.16
CA GLY A 331 -5.79 -13.77 -12.41
C GLY A 331 -6.62 -12.51 -12.66
N PRO A 332 -7.34 -12.44 -13.79
CA PRO A 332 -8.03 -11.23 -14.21
C PRO A 332 -9.21 -10.85 -13.30
N GLN A 333 -9.37 -9.56 -13.05
CA GLN A 333 -10.37 -8.97 -12.15
C GLN A 333 -11.26 -7.98 -12.90
N ASP A 334 -12.54 -7.92 -12.55
CA ASP A 334 -13.49 -6.99 -13.16
C ASP A 334 -13.33 -5.57 -12.59
N ILE A 335 -12.95 -5.48 -11.31
CA ILE A 335 -12.61 -4.23 -10.64
C ILE A 335 -11.30 -4.43 -9.87
N VAL A 336 -10.35 -3.52 -10.05
CA VAL A 336 -9.12 -3.44 -9.27
C VAL A 336 -9.07 -2.11 -8.53
N VAL A 337 -8.85 -2.16 -7.23
CA VAL A 337 -8.68 -1.00 -6.35
C VAL A 337 -7.24 -0.99 -5.84
N ALA A 338 -6.50 0.09 -6.14
CA ALA A 338 -5.08 0.26 -5.83
C ALA A 338 -4.82 1.66 -5.28
N ASN A 339 -5.20 1.90 -4.03
CA ASN A 339 -5.19 3.22 -3.43
C ASN A 339 -4.10 3.42 -2.38
N ASN A 340 -3.46 4.59 -2.41
CA ASN A 340 -2.66 5.16 -1.31
C ASN A 340 -1.44 4.33 -0.85
N PHE A 341 -0.88 3.48 -1.70
CA PHE A 341 0.37 2.77 -1.39
C PHE A 341 1.48 3.03 -2.43
N LEU A 342 1.14 3.32 -3.69
CA LEU A 342 2.13 3.62 -4.73
C LEU A 342 2.93 4.91 -4.46
N CYS A 343 2.37 5.85 -3.71
CA CYS A 343 3.07 7.06 -3.28
C CYS A 343 4.26 6.79 -2.35
N HIS A 344 4.34 5.60 -1.75
CA HIS A 344 5.46 5.19 -0.91
C HIS A 344 6.63 4.59 -1.70
N MET A 345 6.49 4.46 -3.01
CA MET A 345 7.52 3.96 -3.93
C MET A 345 8.22 5.13 -4.63
N ASP A 346 9.46 4.91 -5.08
CA ASP A 346 10.08 5.82 -6.03
C ASP A 346 9.36 5.79 -7.39
N ASP A 347 9.68 6.75 -8.25
CA ASP A 347 8.95 6.96 -9.50
C ASP A 347 9.02 5.76 -10.45
N LEU A 348 10.19 5.12 -10.56
CA LEU A 348 10.39 3.96 -11.44
C LEU A 348 9.63 2.73 -10.93
N MET A 349 9.68 2.51 -9.62
CA MET A 349 8.96 1.40 -8.99
C MET A 349 7.44 1.62 -9.05
N ALA A 350 6.97 2.84 -8.78
CA ALA A 350 5.55 3.18 -8.88
C ALA A 350 5.03 2.97 -10.30
N GLU A 351 5.79 3.35 -11.33
CA GLU A 351 5.44 3.10 -12.73
C GLU A 351 5.41 1.59 -13.05
N LYS A 352 6.45 0.84 -12.66
CA LYS A 352 6.50 -0.62 -12.84
C LYS A 352 5.30 -1.31 -12.18
N CYS A 353 5.04 -1.00 -10.92
CA CYS A 353 3.91 -1.57 -10.18
C CYS A 353 2.56 -1.21 -10.82
N LEU A 354 2.38 0.04 -11.26
CA LEU A 354 1.14 0.45 -11.89
C LEU A 354 0.90 -0.28 -13.23
N ARG A 355 1.94 -0.50 -14.03
CA ARG A 355 1.87 -1.30 -15.26
C ARG A 355 1.56 -2.78 -14.96
N ASN A 356 2.13 -3.35 -13.91
CA ASN A 356 1.79 -4.69 -13.45
C ASN A 356 0.32 -4.78 -13.01
N ILE A 357 -0.14 -3.83 -12.20
CA ILE A 357 -1.53 -3.78 -11.72
C ILE A 357 -2.52 -3.73 -12.89
N ALA A 358 -2.19 -2.99 -13.96
CA ALA A 358 -3.03 -2.93 -15.16
C ALA A 358 -3.28 -4.30 -15.80
N ARG A 359 -2.32 -5.23 -15.71
CA ARG A 359 -2.46 -6.60 -16.23
C ARG A 359 -3.50 -7.45 -15.49
N LEU A 360 -3.83 -7.07 -14.24
CA LEU A 360 -4.89 -7.73 -13.48
C LEU A 360 -6.28 -7.34 -13.94
N VAL A 361 -6.45 -6.21 -14.61
CA VAL A 361 -7.76 -5.74 -15.01
C VAL A 361 -8.22 -6.52 -16.22
N SER A 362 -9.38 -7.15 -16.13
CA SER A 362 -10.02 -7.85 -17.26
C SER A 362 -10.26 -6.87 -18.42
N PRO A 363 -10.35 -7.35 -19.66
CA PRO A 363 -10.86 -6.54 -20.77
C PRO A 363 -12.19 -5.86 -20.38
N TYR A 364 -12.28 -4.55 -20.63
CA TYR A 364 -13.40 -3.67 -20.22
C TYR A 364 -13.61 -3.54 -18.71
N GLY A 365 -12.71 -4.08 -17.89
CA GLY A 365 -12.72 -3.91 -16.43
C GLY A 365 -12.35 -2.50 -16.00
N HIS A 366 -12.44 -2.26 -14.70
CA HIS A 366 -12.22 -0.95 -14.12
C HIS A 366 -11.04 -0.95 -13.15
N LEU A 367 -10.18 0.05 -13.27
CA LEU A 367 -9.09 0.32 -12.35
C LEU A 367 -9.37 1.60 -11.57
N PHE A 368 -9.39 1.49 -10.24
CA PHE A 368 -9.39 2.61 -9.31
C PHE A 368 -7.99 2.77 -8.74
N VAL A 369 -7.38 3.93 -8.95
CA VAL A 369 -6.00 4.20 -8.48
C VAL A 369 -5.85 5.64 -8.00
N SER A 370 -5.48 5.77 -6.72
CA SER A 370 -5.18 7.05 -6.07
C SER A 370 -3.91 6.95 -5.23
N GLY A 371 -3.43 8.09 -4.69
CA GLY A 371 -2.20 8.10 -3.90
C GLY A 371 -1.00 7.60 -4.71
N ILE A 372 -0.85 8.10 -5.90
CA ILE A 372 0.30 7.96 -6.79
C ILE A 372 0.60 9.32 -7.40
N ASP A 373 1.85 9.52 -7.81
CA ASP A 373 2.22 10.70 -8.57
C ASP A 373 1.36 10.87 -9.83
N LEU A 374 0.78 12.06 -9.99
CA LEU A 374 -0.10 12.33 -11.12
C LEU A 374 0.62 12.26 -12.47
N ASP A 375 1.91 12.64 -12.53
CA ASP A 375 2.69 12.56 -13.77
C ASP A 375 2.91 11.11 -14.18
N ILE A 376 3.24 10.24 -13.22
CA ILE A 376 3.40 8.80 -13.46
C ILE A 376 2.07 8.19 -13.91
N ARG A 377 1.00 8.44 -13.18
CA ARG A 377 -0.32 7.91 -13.54
C ARG A 377 -0.79 8.37 -14.89
N THR A 378 -0.66 9.67 -15.19
CA THR A 378 -1.06 10.25 -16.49
C THR A 378 -0.25 9.64 -17.62
N LYS A 379 1.07 9.49 -17.44
CA LYS A 379 1.95 8.84 -18.42
C LYS A 379 1.50 7.40 -18.70
N VAL A 380 1.36 6.57 -17.68
CA VAL A 380 0.97 5.17 -17.84
C VAL A 380 -0.42 5.03 -18.45
N ALA A 381 -1.38 5.87 -18.03
CA ALA A 381 -2.73 5.88 -18.57
C ALA A 381 -2.75 6.27 -20.05
N ALA A 382 -1.93 7.25 -20.45
CA ALA A 382 -1.78 7.65 -21.85
C ALA A 382 -1.12 6.56 -22.69
N ASP A 383 0.00 5.99 -22.20
CA ASP A 383 0.76 4.93 -22.89
C ASP A 383 -0.08 3.67 -23.15
N LEU A 384 -0.96 3.32 -22.21
CA LEU A 384 -1.79 2.12 -22.25
C LEU A 384 -3.23 2.41 -22.74
N GLY A 385 -3.51 3.62 -23.17
CA GLY A 385 -4.79 3.99 -23.77
C GLY A 385 -6.00 3.93 -22.82
N TRP A 386 -5.79 4.07 -21.50
CA TRP A 386 -6.88 4.00 -20.52
C TRP A 386 -7.89 5.12 -20.72
N LYS A 387 -9.16 4.80 -20.53
CA LYS A 387 -10.24 5.78 -20.63
C LYS A 387 -10.65 6.25 -19.24
N PRO A 388 -10.50 7.55 -18.91
CA PRO A 388 -10.91 8.07 -17.62
C PRO A 388 -12.43 8.03 -17.48
N LEU A 389 -12.92 7.50 -16.37
CA LEU A 389 -14.33 7.62 -16.00
C LEU A 389 -14.60 9.06 -15.55
N GLN A 390 -15.51 9.74 -16.23
CA GLN A 390 -15.81 11.16 -15.97
C GLN A 390 -16.83 11.31 -14.82
N GLU A 391 -17.61 10.27 -14.55
CA GLU A 391 -18.58 10.25 -13.47
C GLU A 391 -17.87 10.38 -12.12
N LEU A 392 -18.27 11.33 -11.31
CA LEU A 392 -17.68 11.65 -9.99
C LEU A 392 -16.17 11.95 -10.00
N LEU A 393 -15.56 12.27 -11.15
CA LEU A 393 -14.12 12.46 -11.29
C LEU A 393 -13.59 13.50 -10.30
N GLU A 394 -14.20 14.67 -10.26
CA GLU A 394 -13.77 15.78 -9.38
C GLU A 394 -13.96 15.41 -7.91
N GLN A 395 -15.10 14.83 -7.59
CA GLN A 395 -15.41 14.38 -6.24
C GLN A 395 -14.45 13.28 -5.75
N MET A 396 -14.09 12.34 -6.64
CA MET A 396 -13.11 11.29 -6.30
C MET A 396 -11.71 11.87 -6.09
N HIS A 397 -11.26 12.77 -6.96
CA HIS A 397 -9.96 13.44 -6.82
C HIS A 397 -9.87 14.20 -5.50
N GLU A 398 -10.96 14.82 -5.09
CA GLU A 398 -11.07 15.61 -3.87
C GLU A 398 -11.54 14.81 -2.66
N GLY A 399 -11.92 13.55 -2.83
CA GLY A 399 -12.67 12.76 -1.86
C GLY A 399 -11.86 12.29 -0.64
N ASP A 400 -10.53 12.34 -0.69
CA ASP A 400 -9.70 12.07 0.49
C ASP A 400 -9.50 13.35 1.31
N ILE A 401 -10.42 13.58 2.23
CA ILE A 401 -10.44 14.74 3.12
C ILE A 401 -9.12 14.81 3.90
N GLY A 402 -8.47 15.95 3.90
CA GLY A 402 -7.21 16.21 4.61
C GLY A 402 -5.98 16.12 3.72
N MET A 403 -5.98 15.36 2.63
CA MET A 403 -4.80 15.26 1.76
C MET A 403 -4.57 16.54 0.94
N LYS A 404 -5.60 17.32 0.65
CA LYS A 404 -5.48 18.65 0.03
C LYS A 404 -4.66 19.63 0.87
N ALA A 405 -4.81 19.58 2.20
CA ALA A 405 -4.10 20.48 3.12
C ALA A 405 -2.58 20.23 3.15
N PHE A 406 -2.13 19.07 2.66
CA PHE A 406 -0.71 18.71 2.57
C PHE A 406 -0.03 19.24 1.31
N TRP A 407 -0.79 19.59 0.28
CA TRP A 407 -0.23 20.21 -0.91
C TRP A 407 0.10 21.69 -0.65
N PRO A 408 1.23 22.24 -1.14
CA PRO A 408 2.23 21.59 -1.99
C PRO A 408 3.43 21.00 -1.24
N CYS A 409 3.51 21.13 0.08
CA CYS A 409 4.76 20.92 0.83
C CYS A 409 4.95 19.49 1.37
N HIS A 410 4.02 18.59 1.08
CA HIS A 410 4.13 17.17 1.43
C HIS A 410 3.95 16.28 0.19
N TYR A 411 4.76 15.22 0.05
CA TYR A 411 4.75 14.35 -1.14
C TYR A 411 3.41 13.64 -1.40
N ALA A 412 2.61 13.41 -0.36
CA ALA A 412 1.28 12.81 -0.47
C ALA A 412 0.17 13.87 -0.65
N GLY A 413 0.52 15.15 -0.79
CA GLY A 413 -0.46 16.22 -0.99
C GLY A 413 -1.17 16.09 -2.34
N VAL A 414 -2.48 16.31 -2.35
CA VAL A 414 -3.29 16.24 -3.56
C VAL A 414 -3.26 17.58 -4.30
N GLU A 415 -2.73 17.56 -5.53
CA GLU A 415 -2.67 18.74 -6.41
C GLU A 415 -4.09 19.27 -6.67
N PRO A 416 -4.34 20.59 -6.52
CA PRO A 416 -5.64 21.17 -6.82
C PRO A 416 -6.01 21.02 -8.31
N LEU A 417 -7.28 20.79 -8.60
CA LEU A 417 -7.79 20.66 -9.97
C LEU A 417 -7.43 21.85 -10.85
N ASN A 418 -6.99 21.57 -12.06
CA ASN A 418 -6.72 22.57 -13.10
C ASN A 418 -7.43 22.22 -14.42
N LYS A 419 -8.67 22.65 -14.56
CA LYS A 419 -9.50 22.39 -15.75
C LYS A 419 -9.01 23.13 -17.00
N ARG A 420 -8.03 24.04 -16.87
CA ARG A 420 -7.41 24.72 -18.04
C ARG A 420 -6.40 23.84 -18.77
N ARG A 421 -5.94 22.77 -18.15
CA ARG A 421 -5.06 21.79 -18.80
C ARG A 421 -5.84 21.00 -19.84
N PRO A 422 -5.30 20.76 -21.04
CA PRO A 422 -5.98 19.95 -22.06
C PRO A 422 -6.16 18.49 -21.64
N ASP A 423 -5.26 17.97 -20.82
CA ASP A 423 -5.22 16.60 -20.29
C ASP A 423 -5.92 16.42 -18.93
N TRP A 424 -6.62 17.44 -18.40
CA TRP A 424 -7.11 17.47 -17.03
C TRP A 424 -7.99 16.26 -16.66
N LYS A 425 -8.82 15.79 -17.60
CA LYS A 425 -9.67 14.61 -17.34
C LYS A 425 -8.84 13.34 -17.11
N LEU A 426 -7.80 13.13 -17.91
CA LEU A 426 -6.87 12.01 -17.74
C LEU A 426 -6.03 12.16 -16.49
N ARG A 427 -5.51 13.38 -16.25
CA ARG A 427 -4.62 13.68 -15.11
C ARG A 427 -5.30 13.50 -13.78
N TYR A 428 -6.51 13.99 -13.62
CA TYR A 428 -7.19 13.99 -12.32
C TYR A 428 -8.15 12.82 -12.10
N ALA A 429 -8.35 11.96 -13.11
CA ALA A 429 -9.14 10.76 -12.91
C ALA A 429 -8.48 9.80 -11.92
N ALA A 430 -9.26 9.28 -11.00
CA ALA A 430 -8.87 8.20 -10.10
C ALA A 430 -9.53 6.86 -10.47
N ALA A 431 -10.35 6.83 -11.52
CA ALA A 431 -11.00 5.63 -12.03
C ALA A 431 -10.90 5.60 -13.57
N PHE A 432 -10.56 4.42 -14.09
CA PHE A 432 -10.32 4.18 -15.51
C PHE A 432 -11.00 2.90 -15.96
N ARG A 433 -11.46 2.89 -17.23
CA ARG A 433 -11.82 1.69 -17.94
C ARG A 433 -10.66 1.26 -18.84
N LEU A 434 -10.27 0.01 -18.79
CA LEU A 434 -9.18 -0.53 -19.57
C LEU A 434 -9.77 -1.23 -20.82
N ILE A 435 -9.32 -0.79 -22.01
CA ILE A 435 -9.81 -1.25 -23.30
C ILE A 435 -8.68 -2.01 -23.97
N PRO A 436 -8.93 -3.22 -24.51
CA PRO A 436 -7.93 -3.94 -25.28
C PRO A 436 -7.44 -3.12 -26.47
N SER A 437 -6.15 -3.16 -26.75
CA SER A 437 -5.55 -2.49 -27.91
C SER A 437 -6.11 -3.10 -29.19
N GLY A 438 -6.75 -2.28 -30.04
CA GLY A 438 -7.25 -2.69 -31.37
C GLY A 438 -8.78 -2.79 -31.50
N GLU A 439 -9.54 -2.46 -30.45
CA GLU A 439 -11.01 -2.41 -30.56
C GLU A 439 -11.56 -0.98 -30.75
N ASP A 440 -12.55 -0.86 -31.61
CA ASP A 440 -13.16 0.41 -32.02
C ASP A 440 -13.90 1.13 -30.88
N LEU A 441 -13.66 2.42 -30.74
CA LEU A 441 -14.34 3.32 -29.81
C LEU A 441 -15.87 3.36 -30.03
N GLU A 442 -16.37 3.13 -31.24
CA GLU A 442 -17.79 3.07 -31.56
C GLU A 442 -18.54 1.93 -30.86
N LYS A 443 -17.87 0.79 -30.61
CA LYS A 443 -18.46 -0.30 -29.82
C LYS A 443 -18.66 0.09 -28.37
N LEU A 444 -17.82 0.96 -27.84
CA LEU A 444 -17.86 1.40 -26.46
C LEU A 444 -19.03 2.33 -26.13
N GLU A 445 -19.32 3.27 -27.01
CA GLU A 445 -20.46 4.17 -26.83
C GLU A 445 -21.79 3.40 -26.84
N ARG A 446 -21.86 2.31 -27.59
CA ARG A 446 -23.04 1.38 -27.54
C ARG A 446 -23.15 0.63 -26.23
N TYR A 447 -22.04 0.26 -25.57
CA TYR A 447 -22.06 -0.40 -24.26
C TYR A 447 -22.56 0.55 -23.16
N ASP A 448 -22.19 1.81 -23.21
CA ASP A 448 -22.60 2.82 -22.21
C ASP A 448 -24.05 3.30 -22.43
N THR A 449 -24.55 3.31 -23.66
CA THR A 449 -25.92 3.76 -23.99
C THR A 449 -26.99 2.68 -23.87
N VAL A 450 -26.63 1.40 -23.94
CA VAL A 450 -27.59 0.26 -23.92
C VAL A 450 -27.63 -0.45 -22.57
N GLY A 451 -27.30 0.24 -21.46
CA GLY A 451 -27.53 -0.29 -20.12
C GLY A 451 -27.02 -1.72 -19.88
N GLY A 452 -25.78 -2.01 -20.29
CA GLY A 452 -25.09 -3.26 -19.91
C GLY A 452 -25.67 -4.57 -20.44
N ARG A 453 -26.55 -4.58 -21.40
CA ARG A 453 -26.95 -5.81 -22.11
C ARG A 453 -25.93 -6.13 -23.20
N ALA A 454 -24.90 -6.88 -22.82
CA ALA A 454 -24.10 -7.61 -23.80
C ALA A 454 -25.00 -8.71 -24.40
N LEU A 455 -25.47 -8.50 -25.60
CA LEU A 455 -25.85 -9.61 -26.47
C LEU A 455 -24.55 -10.34 -26.83
N VAL A 456 -24.21 -11.36 -26.07
CA VAL A 456 -23.35 -12.43 -26.51
C VAL A 456 -24.18 -13.16 -27.57
N GLU A 457 -24.10 -12.76 -28.83
CA GLU A 457 -24.47 -13.64 -29.91
C GLU A 457 -23.54 -14.84 -29.83
N ASN A 458 -24.08 -15.94 -29.32
CA ASN A 458 -23.53 -17.26 -29.52
C ASN A 458 -23.41 -17.50 -31.03
N GLU A 459 -22.24 -17.35 -31.60
CA GLU A 459 -21.91 -18.09 -32.82
C GLU A 459 -21.86 -19.57 -32.44
N SER A 460 -23.03 -20.19 -32.58
CA SER A 460 -23.14 -21.65 -32.66
C SER A 460 -22.37 -22.09 -33.88
N VAL A 461 -21.16 -22.59 -33.65
CA VAL A 461 -20.45 -23.37 -34.65
C VAL A 461 -21.29 -24.62 -34.94
N CYS A 462 -22.00 -24.58 -36.05
CA CYS A 462 -22.53 -25.77 -36.68
C CYS A 462 -21.35 -26.64 -37.08
N VAL A 463 -21.09 -27.70 -36.32
CA VAL A 463 -20.37 -28.87 -36.83
C VAL A 463 -21.33 -29.62 -37.73
N SER A 464 -21.23 -29.43 -39.05
CA SER A 464 -21.88 -30.26 -40.00
C SER A 464 -21.10 -31.59 -40.11
N ASP A 465 -21.71 -32.66 -39.64
CA ASP A 465 -21.40 -34.01 -40.08
C ASP A 465 -21.50 -34.10 -41.61
N ALA A 466 -20.44 -34.56 -42.24
CA ALA A 466 -20.51 -35.16 -43.57
C ALA A 466 -19.39 -36.21 -43.73
N ARG A 467 -19.82 -37.45 -43.62
CA ARG A 467 -19.38 -38.65 -44.35
C ARG A 467 -17.90 -38.74 -44.83
#